data_98625b16f32329f8be2eab739ae0e5b6
#
_entry.id   98625b16f32329f8be2eab739ae0e5b6
#
_cell.length_a   1.000
_cell.length_b   1.000
_cell.length_c   1.000
_cell.angle_alpha   90.00
_cell.angle_beta   90.00
_cell.angle_gamma   90.00
#
_symmetry.space_group_name_H-M   'P 1'
#
loop_
_entity.id
_entity.type
_entity.pdbx_description
1 polymer ?
#
loop_
_entity_poly.entity_id
_entity_poly.type
_entity_poly.pdbx_seq_one_letter_code
_entity_poly.pdbx_strand_id
1 'polypeptide(L)'
;MNPRFDPLADSRDDGPPFDVYLQGTVFLDIIFSGLESMPEAGQEVWADGMGSCPGGIANLAVATARLGLRTSLGAAFGDDDYGEFCWRTLADQEEIDLSTSKRYDGWHSPVTVSMACGGDRNMVTHGHDAPESASVMIGRPPRSRAVLLDLSCSDAMGTDDAPGWGRLAHEDGALLFADIGHDATGRWDPEMLQPLSICHAFMPNAGEAMAYTRTRTPQEAVYALADRVPLAVVTNGADGALAYDSTTGEEASVPALMVPAIDATGAGDVFGAAMTLGTLAGWPLRQRLAFAALCSALAVQEFGGSLAAPGWGDIADWWHRLRDCGSSNAYHRAVRRRYSFLEDVVPDLPGGGVRRAAATIARWSDA
;
A
#
# COMPACT_ATOMS: atom_id res chain seq x y z
N MET A 1 -20.33 18.40 6.77
CA MET A 1 -19.48 17.37 6.16
C MET A 1 -20.40 16.38 5.46
N ASN A 2 -20.21 16.12 4.17
CA ASN A 2 -20.93 15.03 3.52
C ASN A 2 -20.45 13.71 4.14
N PRO A 3 -21.35 12.76 4.43
CA PRO A 3 -20.93 11.46 4.96
C PRO A 3 -20.00 10.81 3.94
N ARG A 4 -18.82 10.39 4.42
CA ARG A 4 -17.87 9.62 3.60
C ARG A 4 -18.46 8.26 3.33
N PHE A 5 -18.15 7.72 2.16
CA PHE A 5 -18.46 6.33 1.88
C PHE A 5 -17.65 5.42 2.81
N ASP A 6 -18.36 4.56 3.54
CA ASP A 6 -17.79 3.57 4.43
C ASP A 6 -18.08 2.17 3.86
N PRO A 7 -17.08 1.49 3.27
CA PRO A 7 -17.27 0.18 2.65
C PRO A 7 -17.54 -0.94 3.66
N LEU A 8 -17.36 -0.68 4.93
CA LEU A 8 -17.56 -1.62 6.04
C LEU A 8 -18.76 -1.25 6.92
N ALA A 9 -19.61 -0.30 6.50
CA ALA A 9 -20.72 0.21 7.32
C ALA A 9 -21.60 -0.91 7.90
N ASP A 10 -21.96 -1.90 7.08
CA ASP A 10 -22.83 -3.01 7.48
C ASP A 10 -22.15 -4.04 8.41
N SER A 11 -20.80 -3.99 8.51
CA SER A 11 -20.01 -4.90 9.35
C SER A 11 -19.41 -4.22 10.58
N ARG A 12 -19.80 -2.98 10.85
CA ARG A 12 -19.36 -2.23 12.02
C ARG A 12 -20.30 -2.44 13.20
N ASP A 13 -20.01 -3.45 13.98
CA ASP A 13 -20.54 -3.59 15.34
C ASP A 13 -19.72 -2.73 16.32
N ASP A 14 -19.90 -2.90 17.63
CA ASP A 14 -19.11 -2.27 18.72
C ASP A 14 -17.62 -2.71 18.72
N GLY A 15 -17.03 -2.85 17.54
CA GLY A 15 -15.68 -3.31 17.28
C GLY A 15 -14.59 -2.28 17.59
N PRO A 16 -13.34 -2.55 17.20
CA PRO A 16 -12.22 -1.63 17.40
C PRO A 16 -12.46 -0.26 16.76
N PRO A 17 -11.86 0.84 17.30
CA PRO A 17 -12.02 2.19 16.77
C PRO A 17 -11.42 2.34 15.38
N PHE A 18 -10.39 1.55 15.05
CA PHE A 18 -9.72 1.57 13.75
C PHE A 18 -9.94 0.27 12.97
N ASP A 19 -9.96 0.39 11.66
CA ASP A 19 -9.96 -0.76 10.77
C ASP A 19 -8.55 -1.26 10.53
N VAL A 20 -7.60 -0.30 10.38
CA VAL A 20 -6.20 -0.60 10.10
C VAL A 20 -5.29 0.23 11.00
N TYR A 21 -4.26 -0.42 11.51
CA TYR A 21 -3.11 0.21 12.16
C TYR A 21 -1.84 -0.12 11.39
N LEU A 22 -0.97 0.87 11.25
CA LEU A 22 0.33 0.76 10.59
C LEU A 22 1.43 1.41 11.43
N GLN A 23 2.66 0.94 11.24
CA GLN A 23 3.85 1.58 11.77
C GLN A 23 4.96 1.50 10.74
N GLY A 24 5.74 2.55 10.61
CA GLY A 24 6.91 2.59 9.74
C GLY A 24 7.49 3.98 9.59
N THR A 25 8.51 4.08 8.74
CA THR A 25 9.16 5.36 8.42
C THR A 25 8.34 6.11 7.37
N VAL A 26 8.08 7.38 7.66
CA VAL A 26 7.51 8.34 6.71
C VAL A 26 8.65 9.17 6.13
N PHE A 27 8.76 9.21 4.81
CA PHE A 27 9.69 10.06 4.08
C PHE A 27 8.95 11.25 3.47
N LEU A 28 9.64 12.38 3.29
CA LEU A 28 9.23 13.33 2.27
C LEU A 28 9.80 12.85 0.94
N ASP A 29 8.95 12.42 0.02
CA ASP A 29 9.34 12.09 -1.34
C ASP A 29 9.25 13.35 -2.21
N ILE A 30 10.36 13.72 -2.87
CA ILE A 30 10.45 14.76 -3.90
C ILE A 30 10.66 14.05 -5.22
N ILE A 31 9.71 14.19 -6.14
CA ILE A 31 9.68 13.42 -7.38
C ILE A 31 9.86 14.37 -8.57
N PHE A 32 10.87 14.11 -9.40
CA PHE A 32 11.05 14.75 -10.69
C PHE A 32 10.68 13.75 -11.80
N SER A 33 9.86 14.21 -12.76
CA SER A 33 9.39 13.39 -13.89
C SER A 33 9.73 14.05 -15.23
N GLY A 34 9.83 13.23 -16.29
CA GLY A 34 10.08 13.73 -17.62
C GLY A 34 11.50 14.27 -17.82
N LEU A 35 12.49 13.69 -17.12
CA LEU A 35 13.90 13.99 -17.40
C LEU A 35 14.31 13.34 -18.72
N GLU A 36 14.88 14.12 -19.64
CA GLU A 36 15.44 13.60 -20.89
C GLU A 36 16.69 12.74 -20.65
N SER A 37 17.51 13.13 -19.65
CA SER A 37 18.69 12.40 -19.22
C SER A 37 18.98 12.63 -17.74
N MET A 38 19.76 11.75 -17.12
CA MET A 38 20.34 12.02 -15.81
C MET A 38 21.43 13.11 -15.94
N PRO A 39 21.50 14.05 -14.96
CA PRO A 39 22.53 15.10 -15.01
C PRO A 39 23.93 14.51 -14.86
N GLU A 40 24.87 14.98 -15.70
CA GLU A 40 26.29 14.71 -15.52
C GLU A 40 26.92 15.67 -14.50
N ALA A 41 28.12 15.36 -14.06
CA ALA A 41 28.83 16.22 -13.10
C ALA A 41 28.98 17.67 -13.60
N GLY A 42 28.44 18.63 -12.86
CA GLY A 42 28.45 20.05 -13.22
C GLY A 42 27.35 20.48 -14.20
N GLN A 43 26.43 19.58 -14.56
CA GLN A 43 25.30 19.86 -15.44
C GLN A 43 24.02 20.10 -14.63
N GLU A 44 23.20 21.07 -15.03
CA GLU A 44 21.82 21.26 -14.62
C GLU A 44 20.88 20.75 -15.71
N VAL A 45 19.87 19.95 -15.37
CA VAL A 45 18.82 19.50 -16.26
C VAL A 45 17.46 19.92 -15.72
N TRP A 46 16.53 20.20 -16.61
CA TRP A 46 15.17 20.58 -16.24
C TRP A 46 14.24 19.37 -16.38
N ALA A 47 13.39 19.16 -15.38
CA ALA A 47 12.34 18.16 -15.39
C ALA A 47 11.04 18.77 -15.92
N ASP A 48 10.23 17.97 -16.65
CA ASP A 48 8.92 18.41 -17.13
C ASP A 48 7.89 18.52 -16.00
N GLY A 49 8.08 17.78 -14.91
CA GLY A 49 7.17 17.79 -13.78
C GLY A 49 7.90 17.57 -12.45
N MET A 50 7.30 18.12 -11.39
CA MET A 50 7.80 17.97 -10.03
C MET A 50 6.64 17.92 -9.03
N GLY A 51 6.74 17.04 -8.04
CA GLY A 51 5.79 16.97 -6.94
C GLY A 51 6.44 16.48 -5.65
N SER A 52 5.71 16.63 -4.55
CA SER A 52 6.13 16.16 -3.24
C SER A 52 4.98 15.48 -2.52
N CYS A 53 5.27 14.39 -1.82
CA CYS A 53 4.28 13.65 -1.05
C CYS A 53 4.93 12.93 0.15
N PRO A 54 4.14 12.58 1.18
CA PRO A 54 4.57 11.58 2.15
C PRO A 54 4.79 10.24 1.46
N GLY A 55 5.93 9.60 1.69
CA GLY A 55 6.31 8.30 1.16
C GLY A 55 6.60 7.27 2.24
N GLY A 56 7.20 6.14 1.86
CA GLY A 56 7.40 5.01 2.76
C GLY A 56 6.07 4.41 3.22
N ILE A 57 5.91 4.19 4.53
CA ILE A 57 4.67 3.63 5.09
C ILE A 57 3.43 4.50 4.79
N ALA A 58 3.63 5.77 4.47
CA ALA A 58 2.53 6.66 4.09
C ALA A 58 1.82 6.22 2.80
N ASN A 59 2.50 5.53 1.88
CA ASN A 59 1.85 4.96 0.69
C ASN A 59 0.70 4.04 1.08
N LEU A 60 0.97 3.12 1.98
CA LEU A 60 0.01 2.14 2.48
C LEU A 60 -1.09 2.80 3.33
N ALA A 61 -0.70 3.76 4.20
CA ALA A 61 -1.64 4.48 5.07
C ALA A 61 -2.64 5.32 4.26
N VAL A 62 -2.17 6.03 3.23
CA VAL A 62 -3.03 6.81 2.34
C VAL A 62 -3.93 5.89 1.50
N ALA A 63 -3.40 4.79 0.99
CA ALA A 63 -4.20 3.83 0.21
C ALA A 63 -5.35 3.25 1.06
N THR A 64 -5.10 2.85 2.31
CA THR A 64 -6.14 2.35 3.21
C THR A 64 -7.19 3.43 3.53
N ALA A 65 -6.74 4.65 3.85
CA ALA A 65 -7.63 5.76 4.15
C ALA A 65 -8.51 6.17 2.96
N ARG A 66 -7.97 6.19 1.73
CA ARG A 66 -8.73 6.53 0.52
C ARG A 66 -9.72 5.46 0.12
N LEU A 67 -9.47 4.20 0.47
CA LEU A 67 -10.43 3.11 0.34
C LEU A 67 -11.51 3.12 1.43
N GLY A 68 -11.52 4.13 2.32
CA GLY A 68 -12.57 4.32 3.32
C GLY A 68 -12.34 3.58 4.64
N LEU A 69 -11.16 3.02 4.87
CA LEU A 69 -10.79 2.39 6.12
C LEU A 69 -10.41 3.45 7.17
N ARG A 70 -10.86 3.28 8.40
CA ARG A 70 -10.40 4.09 9.55
C ARG A 70 -8.96 3.71 9.87
N THR A 71 -8.03 4.54 9.45
CA THR A 71 -6.59 4.27 9.47
C THR A 71 -5.92 5.05 10.58
N SER A 72 -5.07 4.37 11.38
CA SER A 72 -4.16 4.98 12.34
C SER A 72 -2.72 4.59 12.03
N LEU A 73 -1.80 5.53 12.16
CA LEU A 73 -0.39 5.40 11.84
C LEU A 73 0.47 5.84 13.02
N GLY A 74 1.45 4.99 13.40
CA GLY A 74 2.52 5.32 14.31
C GLY A 74 3.82 5.58 13.54
N ALA A 75 4.30 6.82 13.52
CA ALA A 75 5.54 7.21 12.84
C ALA A 75 6.26 8.34 13.58
N ALA A 76 7.58 8.41 13.38
CA ALA A 76 8.39 9.53 13.85
C ALA A 76 8.39 10.65 12.80
N PHE A 77 8.27 11.90 13.26
CA PHE A 77 8.36 13.12 12.45
C PHE A 77 9.37 14.08 13.10
N GLY A 78 10.13 14.78 12.27
CA GLY A 78 10.94 15.89 12.74
C GLY A 78 10.11 17.14 13.05
N ASP A 79 10.68 18.05 13.79
CA ASP A 79 10.15 19.41 14.01
C ASP A 79 10.57 20.39 12.89
N ASP A 80 10.92 19.84 11.72
CA ASP A 80 11.30 20.57 10.51
C ASP A 80 10.12 20.76 9.54
N ASP A 81 10.33 21.58 8.50
CA ASP A 81 9.30 21.88 7.49
C ASP A 81 8.82 20.60 6.75
N TYR A 82 9.68 19.58 6.63
CA TYR A 82 9.36 18.31 5.97
C TYR A 82 8.43 17.45 6.83
N GLY A 83 8.71 17.39 8.13
CA GLY A 83 7.84 16.70 9.09
C GLY A 83 6.48 17.37 9.21
N GLU A 84 6.44 18.71 9.23
CA GLU A 84 5.17 19.46 9.24
C GLU A 84 4.34 19.23 7.98
N PHE A 85 4.98 19.24 6.80
CA PHE A 85 4.31 18.94 5.53
C PHE A 85 3.71 17.53 5.53
N CYS A 86 4.49 16.52 5.91
CA CYS A 86 4.02 15.13 5.96
C CYS A 86 2.90 14.96 6.98
N TRP A 87 3.07 15.53 8.19
CA TRP A 87 2.04 15.47 9.25
C TRP A 87 0.71 16.04 8.79
N ARG A 88 0.72 17.28 8.27
CA ARG A 88 -0.50 17.95 7.80
C ARG A 88 -1.17 17.20 6.64
N THR A 89 -0.37 16.71 5.70
CA THR A 89 -0.90 15.93 4.58
C THR A 89 -1.61 14.68 5.09
N LEU A 90 -1.02 13.95 6.00
CA LEU A 90 -1.59 12.71 6.53
C LEU A 90 -2.78 12.98 7.46
N ALA A 91 -2.65 13.90 8.40
CA ALA A 91 -3.69 14.17 9.38
C ALA A 91 -4.88 14.98 8.81
N ASP A 92 -4.60 16.09 8.09
CA ASP A 92 -5.64 17.04 7.70
C ASP A 92 -6.25 16.72 6.33
N GLN A 93 -5.45 16.22 5.37
CA GLN A 93 -5.93 15.94 4.02
C GLN A 93 -6.41 14.49 3.88
N GLU A 94 -5.65 13.54 4.40
CA GLU A 94 -5.99 12.12 4.30
C GLU A 94 -6.78 11.62 5.51
N GLU A 95 -6.87 12.43 6.60
CA GLU A 95 -7.60 12.13 7.84
C GLU A 95 -7.17 10.80 8.48
N ILE A 96 -5.86 10.56 8.47
CA ILE A 96 -5.22 9.46 9.15
C ILE A 96 -4.99 9.86 10.61
N ASP A 97 -5.38 9.01 11.54
CA ASP A 97 -5.09 9.22 12.95
C ASP A 97 -3.59 9.06 13.21
N LEU A 98 -2.97 10.09 13.79
CA LEU A 98 -1.56 10.13 14.15
C LEU A 98 -1.35 10.16 15.67
N SER A 99 -2.31 9.73 16.46
CA SER A 99 -2.26 9.80 17.92
C SER A 99 -1.12 9.00 18.55
N THR A 100 -0.61 7.98 17.86
CA THR A 100 0.56 7.19 18.28
C THR A 100 1.84 7.62 17.59
N SER A 101 1.78 8.62 16.70
CA SER A 101 2.95 9.23 16.09
C SER A 101 3.56 10.29 17.01
N LYS A 102 4.85 10.55 16.86
CA LYS A 102 5.57 11.50 17.70
C LYS A 102 6.42 12.44 16.87
N ARG A 103 6.44 13.72 17.28
CA ARG A 103 7.38 14.73 16.76
C ARG A 103 8.59 14.82 17.68
N TYR A 104 9.77 14.90 17.09
CA TYR A 104 11.04 14.94 17.82
C TYR A 104 11.80 16.21 17.52
N ASP A 105 12.05 16.99 18.58
CA ASP A 105 12.82 18.22 18.50
C ASP A 105 14.28 17.91 18.08
N GLY A 106 14.78 18.67 17.11
CA GLY A 106 16.14 18.54 16.62
C GLY A 106 16.45 17.26 15.85
N TRP A 107 15.44 16.45 15.53
CA TRP A 107 15.56 15.30 14.62
C TRP A 107 15.06 15.69 13.23
N HIS A 108 15.80 15.30 12.20
CA HIS A 108 15.48 15.65 10.81
C HIS A 108 14.63 14.57 10.16
N SER A 109 13.50 14.98 9.57
CA SER A 109 12.62 14.07 8.81
C SER A 109 13.36 13.46 7.61
N PRO A 110 13.22 12.15 7.34
CA PRO A 110 13.85 11.52 6.19
C PRO A 110 13.29 12.07 4.87
N VAL A 111 14.17 12.19 3.88
CA VAL A 111 13.82 12.70 2.54
C VAL A 111 14.31 11.74 1.47
N THR A 112 13.49 11.47 0.48
CA THR A 112 13.87 10.75 -0.74
C THR A 112 13.67 11.67 -1.96
N VAL A 113 14.70 11.81 -2.78
CA VAL A 113 14.58 12.43 -4.10
C VAL A 113 14.53 11.33 -5.14
N SER A 114 13.44 11.28 -5.91
CA SER A 114 13.22 10.34 -7.01
C SER A 114 13.29 11.05 -8.34
N MET A 115 14.09 10.54 -9.26
CA MET A 115 14.32 11.09 -10.60
C MET A 115 13.94 10.05 -11.65
N ALA A 116 12.84 10.27 -12.38
CA ALA A 116 12.35 9.39 -13.42
C ALA A 116 12.95 9.77 -14.79
N CYS A 117 13.68 8.85 -15.40
CA CYS A 117 14.34 9.02 -16.69
C CYS A 117 14.30 7.71 -17.50
N GLY A 118 13.89 7.77 -18.75
CA GLY A 118 13.95 6.62 -19.67
C GLY A 118 13.10 5.41 -19.29
N GLY A 119 12.05 5.59 -18.48
CA GLY A 119 11.18 4.50 -18.00
C GLY A 119 11.70 3.79 -16.74
N ASP A 120 12.81 4.26 -16.18
CA ASP A 120 13.39 3.82 -14.91
C ASP A 120 13.52 5.01 -13.97
N ARG A 121 13.94 4.76 -12.73
CA ARG A 121 14.11 5.82 -11.73
C ARG A 121 15.35 5.62 -10.89
N ASN A 122 15.96 6.75 -10.53
CA ASN A 122 17.06 6.80 -9.60
C ASN A 122 16.60 7.52 -8.33
N MET A 123 16.97 7.00 -7.17
CA MET A 123 16.58 7.57 -5.90
C MET A 123 17.81 7.86 -5.03
N VAL A 124 17.75 8.96 -4.32
CA VAL A 124 18.72 9.32 -3.28
C VAL A 124 17.92 9.59 -2.02
N THR A 125 18.25 8.89 -0.95
CA THR A 125 17.57 9.02 0.34
C THR A 125 18.57 9.51 1.39
N HIS A 126 18.13 10.44 2.23
CA HIS A 126 18.81 10.85 3.45
C HIS A 126 17.87 10.74 4.63
N GLY A 127 18.37 10.19 5.74
CA GLY A 127 17.63 10.07 6.99
C GLY A 127 18.49 9.44 8.07
N HIS A 128 18.00 9.52 9.29
CA HIS A 128 18.59 8.90 10.48
C HIS A 128 17.54 8.02 11.15
N ASP A 129 17.99 7.05 11.91
CA ASP A 129 17.09 6.26 12.76
C ASP A 129 16.29 7.20 13.67
N ALA A 130 15.05 6.81 13.95
CA ALA A 130 14.21 7.56 14.88
C ALA A 130 14.87 7.57 16.26
N PRO A 131 14.70 8.66 17.06
CA PRO A 131 15.31 8.77 18.38
C PRO A 131 14.91 7.67 19.37
N GLU A 132 13.76 7.04 19.15
CA GLU A 132 13.24 5.93 19.93
C GLU A 132 12.83 4.79 19.00
N SER A 133 12.87 3.53 19.49
CA SER A 133 12.32 2.41 18.75
C SER A 133 10.80 2.54 18.60
N ALA A 134 10.23 1.89 17.59
CA ALA A 134 8.78 1.92 17.37
C ALA A 134 8.00 1.40 18.59
N SER A 135 8.46 0.33 19.22
CA SER A 135 7.81 -0.23 20.42
C SER A 135 7.85 0.74 21.61
N VAL A 136 8.91 1.54 21.76
CA VAL A 136 8.99 2.57 22.81
C VAL A 136 8.07 3.75 22.48
N MET A 137 8.10 4.21 21.24
CA MET A 137 7.29 5.35 20.78
C MET A 137 5.78 5.07 20.90
N ILE A 138 5.35 3.89 20.47
CA ILE A 138 3.94 3.50 20.39
C ILE A 138 3.43 2.98 21.74
N GLY A 139 4.27 2.23 22.47
CA GLY A 139 3.83 1.42 23.59
C GLY A 139 2.86 0.32 23.14
N ARG A 140 1.62 0.35 23.61
CA ARG A 140 0.58 -0.55 23.11
C ARG A 140 -0.14 0.09 21.91
N PRO A 141 -0.20 -0.59 20.76
CA PRO A 141 -0.90 -0.06 19.59
C PRO A 141 -2.41 0.08 19.87
N PRO A 142 -3.11 1.00 19.19
CA PRO A 142 -4.55 1.12 19.32
C PRO A 142 -5.24 -0.14 18.77
N ARG A 143 -6.38 -0.51 19.36
CA ARG A 143 -7.16 -1.65 18.87
C ARG A 143 -7.61 -1.40 17.43
N SER A 144 -7.32 -2.35 16.56
CA SER A 144 -7.67 -2.32 15.14
C SER A 144 -8.14 -3.68 14.66
N ARG A 145 -8.86 -3.73 13.53
CA ARG A 145 -9.29 -4.99 12.91
C ARG A 145 -8.15 -5.69 12.18
N ALA A 146 -7.26 -4.90 11.60
CA ALA A 146 -6.09 -5.37 10.87
C ALA A 146 -4.86 -4.51 11.19
N VAL A 147 -3.70 -5.12 11.03
CA VAL A 147 -2.39 -4.46 11.06
C VAL A 147 -1.66 -4.82 9.77
N LEU A 148 -1.10 -3.83 9.11
CA LEU A 148 -0.16 -4.09 8.01
C LEU A 148 1.25 -3.79 8.51
N LEU A 149 2.16 -4.72 8.27
CA LEU A 149 3.51 -4.67 8.80
C LEU A 149 4.54 -5.17 7.79
N ASP A 150 5.74 -4.61 7.87
CA ASP A 150 6.91 -5.08 7.14
C ASP A 150 7.71 -6.03 8.06
N LEU A 151 7.92 -7.28 7.60
CA LEU A 151 8.67 -8.29 8.36
C LEU A 151 10.16 -7.93 8.54
N SER A 152 10.70 -7.03 7.72
CA SER A 152 12.06 -6.53 7.90
C SER A 152 12.21 -5.66 9.15
N CYS A 153 11.10 -5.18 9.72
CA CYS A 153 11.08 -4.42 10.96
C CYS A 153 11.08 -5.37 12.18
N SER A 154 12.26 -5.66 12.71
CA SER A 154 12.45 -6.57 13.87
C SER A 154 11.67 -6.14 15.12
N ASP A 155 11.45 -4.84 15.30
CA ASP A 155 10.73 -4.26 16.44
C ASP A 155 9.22 -4.59 16.44
N ALA A 156 8.66 -4.93 15.29
CA ALA A 156 7.24 -5.30 15.20
C ALA A 156 6.92 -6.59 15.95
N MET A 157 7.80 -7.57 15.89
CA MET A 157 7.59 -8.87 16.54
C MET A 157 8.18 -8.92 17.96
N GLY A 158 9.31 -8.28 18.21
CA GLY A 158 10.00 -8.33 19.48
C GLY A 158 10.50 -9.74 19.83
N THR A 159 10.61 -10.01 21.12
CA THR A 159 10.97 -11.32 21.68
C THR A 159 9.84 -11.87 22.56
N ASP A 160 9.96 -13.12 23.04
CA ASP A 160 8.96 -13.71 23.94
C ASP A 160 8.90 -12.98 25.29
N ASP A 161 10.04 -12.46 25.78
CA ASP A 161 10.11 -11.67 27.03
C ASP A 161 9.73 -10.21 26.85
N ALA A 162 9.78 -9.68 25.61
CA ALA A 162 9.47 -8.30 25.25
C ALA A 162 8.75 -8.28 23.89
N PRO A 163 7.41 -8.54 23.88
CA PRO A 163 6.65 -8.57 22.65
C PRO A 163 6.63 -7.21 21.97
N GLY A 164 6.87 -7.18 20.66
CA GLY A 164 6.77 -5.99 19.85
C GLY A 164 5.31 -5.57 19.60
N TRP A 165 5.13 -4.38 19.10
CA TRP A 165 3.82 -3.76 18.89
C TRP A 165 2.89 -4.60 17.98
N GLY A 166 3.40 -5.26 16.94
CA GLY A 166 2.63 -6.12 16.05
C GLY A 166 2.12 -7.38 16.76
N ARG A 167 2.94 -8.02 17.61
CA ARG A 167 2.52 -9.16 18.43
C ARG A 167 1.44 -8.75 19.43
N LEU A 168 1.58 -7.57 20.06
CA LEU A 168 0.56 -7.05 20.97
C LEU A 168 -0.76 -6.77 20.25
N ALA A 169 -0.72 -6.26 19.02
CA ALA A 169 -1.94 -6.07 18.22
C ALA A 169 -2.61 -7.41 17.87
N HIS A 170 -1.82 -8.44 17.56
CA HIS A 170 -2.35 -9.80 17.32
C HIS A 170 -3.03 -10.37 18.56
N GLU A 171 -2.43 -10.21 19.74
CA GLU A 171 -3.03 -10.62 21.03
C GLU A 171 -4.36 -9.91 21.31
N ASP A 172 -4.51 -8.67 20.84
CA ASP A 172 -5.76 -7.89 20.91
C ASP A 172 -6.78 -8.28 19.81
N GLY A 173 -6.45 -9.28 18.98
CA GLY A 173 -7.34 -9.86 17.96
C GLY A 173 -7.24 -9.24 16.58
N ALA A 174 -6.24 -8.42 16.30
CA ALA A 174 -6.02 -7.88 14.94
C ALA A 174 -5.50 -8.96 13.98
N LEU A 175 -5.98 -8.93 12.74
CA LEU A 175 -5.43 -9.74 11.65
C LEU A 175 -4.12 -9.10 11.15
N LEU A 176 -3.02 -9.85 11.15
CA LEU A 176 -1.75 -9.35 10.65
C LEU A 176 -1.59 -9.63 9.15
N PHE A 177 -1.44 -8.58 8.38
CA PHE A 177 -1.09 -8.62 6.95
C PHE A 177 0.39 -8.24 6.84
N ALA A 178 1.20 -9.19 6.43
CA ALA A 178 2.63 -9.00 6.33
C ALA A 178 3.06 -8.76 4.88
N ASP A 179 4.04 -7.90 4.72
CA ASP A 179 4.84 -7.75 3.52
C ASP A 179 6.32 -7.81 3.90
N ILE A 180 7.20 -7.83 2.92
CA ILE A 180 8.63 -7.80 3.14
C ILE A 180 9.29 -7.05 1.98
N GLY A 181 10.16 -6.09 2.31
CA GLY A 181 10.88 -5.34 1.31
C GLY A 181 12.04 -6.12 0.68
N HIS A 182 12.68 -5.49 -0.29
CA HIS A 182 13.86 -6.02 -0.95
C HIS A 182 15.03 -6.22 0.04
N ASP A 183 15.60 -7.42 0.09
CA ASP A 183 16.80 -7.68 0.86
C ASP A 183 18.05 -7.15 0.15
N ALA A 184 18.51 -5.96 0.55
CA ALA A 184 19.72 -5.32 0.01
C ALA A 184 20.99 -6.16 0.24
N THR A 185 20.98 -7.13 1.17
CA THR A 185 22.12 -8.02 1.38
C THR A 185 22.17 -9.18 0.37
N GLY A 186 21.07 -9.45 -0.32
CA GLY A 186 20.91 -10.53 -1.27
C GLY A 186 20.93 -11.94 -0.64
N ARG A 187 20.89 -12.06 0.69
CA ARG A 187 20.93 -13.36 1.38
C ARG A 187 19.58 -14.07 1.36
N TRP A 188 18.49 -13.30 1.42
CA TRP A 188 17.13 -13.80 1.42
C TRP A 188 16.91 -14.89 2.47
N ASP A 189 17.22 -14.55 3.73
CA ASP A 189 17.23 -15.49 4.83
C ASP A 189 15.81 -15.99 5.14
N PRO A 190 15.53 -17.31 5.04
CA PRO A 190 14.20 -17.86 5.33
C PRO A 190 13.76 -17.69 6.79
N GLU A 191 14.67 -17.37 7.71
CA GLU A 191 14.34 -17.10 9.12
C GLU A 191 13.49 -15.81 9.25
N MET A 192 13.63 -14.88 8.32
CA MET A 192 12.77 -13.70 8.23
C MET A 192 11.28 -14.04 8.10
N LEU A 193 10.95 -15.24 7.64
CA LEU A 193 9.57 -15.71 7.48
C LEU A 193 9.01 -16.41 8.75
N GLN A 194 9.76 -16.53 9.84
CA GLN A 194 9.26 -17.15 11.08
C GLN A 194 8.00 -16.47 11.64
N PRO A 195 7.87 -15.12 11.63
CA PRO A 195 6.68 -14.43 12.12
C PRO A 195 5.39 -14.74 11.35
N LEU A 196 5.47 -15.34 10.16
CA LEU A 196 4.28 -15.68 9.37
C LEU A 196 3.32 -16.64 10.10
N SER A 197 3.79 -17.39 11.07
CA SER A 197 2.96 -18.32 11.86
C SER A 197 1.84 -17.64 12.65
N ILE A 198 1.95 -16.33 12.94
CA ILE A 198 0.90 -15.54 13.58
C ILE A 198 0.23 -14.55 12.62
N CYS A 199 0.67 -14.50 11.37
CA CYS A 199 0.08 -13.63 10.36
C CYS A 199 -1.16 -14.28 9.73
N HIS A 200 -2.11 -13.43 9.33
CA HIS A 200 -3.26 -13.84 8.53
C HIS A 200 -2.91 -13.95 7.04
N ALA A 201 -2.11 -13.03 6.54
CA ALA A 201 -1.71 -12.98 5.14
C ALA A 201 -0.25 -12.55 4.96
N PHE A 202 0.38 -13.02 3.87
CA PHE A 202 1.69 -12.55 3.41
C PHE A 202 1.63 -12.23 1.91
N MET A 203 2.10 -11.04 1.52
CA MET A 203 1.80 -10.44 0.21
C MET A 203 3.04 -9.92 -0.54
N PRO A 204 4.13 -10.71 -0.66
CA PRO A 204 5.35 -10.29 -1.36
C PRO A 204 5.15 -10.19 -2.87
N ASN A 205 6.09 -9.54 -3.56
CA ASN A 205 6.19 -9.67 -5.01
C ASN A 205 6.84 -11.02 -5.41
N ALA A 206 6.72 -11.38 -6.70
CA ALA A 206 7.21 -12.67 -7.21
C ALA A 206 8.73 -12.84 -7.03
N GLY A 207 9.52 -11.78 -7.18
CA GLY A 207 10.96 -11.83 -6.97
C GLY A 207 11.31 -12.16 -5.52
N GLU A 208 10.71 -11.46 -4.58
CA GLU A 208 10.87 -11.69 -3.14
C GLU A 208 10.36 -13.07 -2.73
N ALA A 209 9.14 -13.43 -3.15
CA ALA A 209 8.54 -14.72 -2.85
C ALA A 209 9.44 -15.89 -3.28
N MET A 210 9.90 -15.88 -4.53
CA MET A 210 10.80 -16.91 -5.06
C MET A 210 12.15 -16.91 -4.36
N ALA A 211 12.70 -15.75 -4.02
CA ALA A 211 14.00 -15.64 -3.37
C ALA A 211 13.96 -16.21 -1.94
N TYR A 212 12.97 -15.84 -1.12
CA TYR A 212 12.82 -16.34 0.25
C TYR A 212 12.43 -17.82 0.31
N THR A 213 11.62 -18.31 -0.65
CA THR A 213 11.19 -19.73 -0.67
C THR A 213 12.14 -20.65 -1.42
N ARG A 214 13.15 -20.09 -2.10
CA ARG A 214 14.08 -20.85 -2.98
C ARG A 214 13.37 -21.62 -4.10
N THR A 215 12.26 -21.08 -4.59
CA THR A 215 11.48 -21.64 -5.71
C THR A 215 11.86 -20.99 -7.04
N ARG A 216 11.37 -21.56 -8.15
CA ARG A 216 11.70 -21.11 -9.51
C ARG A 216 10.56 -20.39 -10.21
N THR A 217 9.35 -20.53 -9.70
CA THR A 217 8.16 -19.93 -10.27
C THR A 217 7.30 -19.29 -9.18
N PRO A 218 6.54 -18.22 -9.51
CA PRO A 218 5.62 -17.60 -8.56
C PRO A 218 4.58 -18.59 -8.01
N GLN A 219 4.16 -19.57 -8.84
CA GLN A 219 3.20 -20.60 -8.44
C GLN A 219 3.79 -21.53 -7.35
N GLU A 220 5.03 -21.98 -7.53
CA GLU A 220 5.73 -22.77 -6.51
C GLU A 220 5.91 -21.96 -5.22
N ALA A 221 6.20 -20.65 -5.35
CA ALA A 221 6.37 -19.76 -4.22
C ALA A 221 5.09 -19.61 -3.39
N VAL A 222 3.92 -19.40 -4.05
CA VAL A 222 2.61 -19.32 -3.37
C VAL A 222 2.35 -20.57 -2.52
N TYR A 223 2.59 -21.76 -3.05
CA TYR A 223 2.37 -23.00 -2.29
C TYR A 223 3.36 -23.16 -1.13
N ALA A 224 4.65 -22.82 -1.35
CA ALA A 224 5.63 -22.86 -0.28
C ALA A 224 5.34 -21.87 0.86
N LEU A 225 4.73 -20.72 0.53
CA LEU A 225 4.29 -19.74 1.51
C LEU A 225 3.01 -20.18 2.22
N ALA A 226 2.11 -20.88 1.54
CA ALA A 226 0.84 -21.38 2.12
C ALA A 226 1.08 -22.43 3.23
N ASP A 227 2.25 -23.07 3.28
CA ASP A 227 2.66 -23.93 4.39
C ASP A 227 3.00 -23.13 5.67
N ARG A 228 3.12 -21.78 5.57
CA ARG A 228 3.58 -20.90 6.64
C ARG A 228 2.55 -19.87 7.09
N VAL A 229 1.60 -19.52 6.21
CA VAL A 229 0.61 -18.48 6.44
C VAL A 229 -0.76 -18.90 5.87
N PRO A 230 -1.88 -18.57 6.54
CA PRO A 230 -3.22 -18.92 6.04
C PRO A 230 -3.50 -18.42 4.64
N LEU A 231 -3.16 -17.17 4.32
CA LEU A 231 -3.38 -16.56 3.01
C LEU A 231 -2.04 -16.13 2.41
N ALA A 232 -1.55 -16.89 1.43
CA ALA A 232 -0.39 -16.53 0.63
C ALA A 232 -0.84 -15.80 -0.64
N VAL A 233 -0.26 -14.61 -0.90
CA VAL A 233 -0.56 -13.81 -2.08
C VAL A 233 0.77 -13.39 -2.71
N VAL A 234 0.92 -13.55 -4.02
CA VAL A 234 2.13 -13.14 -4.76
C VAL A 234 1.74 -12.22 -5.89
N THR A 235 2.24 -10.99 -5.86
CA THR A 235 2.08 -10.04 -6.97
C THR A 235 3.16 -10.29 -8.04
N ASN A 236 2.78 -10.26 -9.32
CA ASN A 236 3.69 -10.56 -10.43
C ASN A 236 3.67 -9.48 -11.53
N GLY A 237 3.59 -8.22 -11.12
CA GLY A 237 3.63 -7.07 -12.02
C GLY A 237 2.64 -7.16 -13.16
N ALA A 238 3.12 -7.09 -14.40
CA ALA A 238 2.29 -7.15 -15.61
C ALA A 238 1.58 -8.51 -15.82
N ASP A 239 2.02 -9.57 -15.18
CA ASP A 239 1.38 -10.89 -15.24
C ASP A 239 0.22 -11.03 -14.25
N GLY A 240 0.06 -10.07 -13.32
CA GLY A 240 -1.07 -10.02 -12.37
C GLY A 240 -0.71 -10.51 -10.98
N ALA A 241 -1.55 -11.36 -10.37
CA ALA A 241 -1.35 -11.86 -9.02
C ALA A 241 -1.92 -13.26 -8.83
N LEU A 242 -1.34 -13.98 -7.88
CA LEU A 242 -1.70 -15.33 -7.47
C LEU A 242 -2.00 -15.35 -5.98
N ALA A 243 -2.96 -16.15 -5.54
CA ALA A 243 -3.25 -16.33 -4.13
C ALA A 243 -3.68 -17.76 -3.84
N TYR A 244 -3.34 -18.25 -2.66
CA TYR A 244 -3.81 -19.50 -2.11
C TYR A 244 -4.20 -19.32 -0.64
N ASP A 245 -5.42 -19.69 -0.31
CA ASP A 245 -5.94 -19.73 1.06
C ASP A 245 -5.87 -21.18 1.57
N SER A 246 -4.90 -21.45 2.45
CA SER A 246 -4.66 -22.79 3.01
C SER A 246 -5.78 -23.23 3.96
N THR A 247 -6.60 -22.33 4.48
CA THR A 247 -7.70 -22.64 5.39
C THR A 247 -8.93 -23.17 4.66
N THR A 248 -9.17 -22.70 3.44
CA THR A 248 -10.31 -23.10 2.59
C THR A 248 -9.90 -24.01 1.45
N GLY A 249 -8.61 -24.03 1.08
CA GLY A 249 -8.08 -24.67 -0.12
C GLY A 249 -8.41 -23.90 -1.41
N GLU A 250 -8.90 -22.65 -1.30
CA GLU A 250 -9.22 -21.82 -2.46
C GLU A 250 -7.95 -21.28 -3.11
N GLU A 251 -7.87 -21.46 -4.43
CA GLU A 251 -6.83 -20.87 -5.26
C GLU A 251 -7.43 -19.82 -6.19
N ALA A 252 -6.76 -18.67 -6.31
CA ALA A 252 -7.18 -17.61 -7.21
C ALA A 252 -5.98 -17.06 -8.00
N SER A 253 -6.26 -16.74 -9.27
CA SER A 253 -5.31 -16.06 -10.15
C SER A 253 -6.05 -14.99 -10.94
N VAL A 254 -5.46 -13.80 -11.03
CA VAL A 254 -6.03 -12.66 -11.76
C VAL A 254 -4.94 -12.03 -12.61
N PRO A 255 -5.11 -11.99 -13.95
CA PRO A 255 -4.16 -11.27 -14.81
C PRO A 255 -4.28 -9.76 -14.59
N ALA A 256 -3.17 -9.04 -14.71
CA ALA A 256 -3.14 -7.59 -14.63
C ALA A 256 -4.08 -6.94 -15.65
N LEU A 257 -4.50 -5.72 -15.37
CA LEU A 257 -5.16 -4.86 -16.36
C LEU A 257 -4.10 -4.25 -17.29
N MET A 258 -4.39 -4.24 -18.57
CA MET A 258 -3.54 -3.55 -19.55
C MET A 258 -3.77 -2.04 -19.45
N VAL A 259 -2.83 -1.35 -18.83
CA VAL A 259 -2.83 0.10 -18.67
C VAL A 259 -1.47 0.68 -19.04
N PRO A 260 -1.39 1.96 -19.47
CA PRO A 260 -0.12 2.65 -19.60
C PRO A 260 0.44 2.88 -18.20
N ALA A 261 1.45 2.12 -17.80
CA ALA A 261 2.12 2.33 -16.51
C ALA A 261 3.11 3.49 -16.65
N ILE A 262 3.02 4.45 -15.74
CA ILE A 262 3.89 5.62 -15.66
C ILE A 262 4.86 5.46 -14.49
N ASP A 263 4.36 5.12 -13.31
CA ASP A 263 5.16 4.92 -12.10
C ASP A 263 4.60 3.75 -11.27
N ALA A 264 5.44 2.76 -10.99
CA ALA A 264 5.06 1.60 -10.20
C ALA A 264 5.25 1.80 -8.67
N THR A 265 5.65 3.00 -8.24
CA THR A 265 5.85 3.31 -6.81
C THR A 265 4.55 3.17 -6.04
N GLY A 266 4.58 2.44 -4.94
CA GLY A 266 3.41 2.25 -4.09
C GLY A 266 2.35 1.29 -4.66
N ALA A 267 2.55 0.68 -5.85
CA ALA A 267 1.58 -0.25 -6.42
C ALA A 267 1.35 -1.48 -5.54
N GLY A 268 2.40 -1.99 -4.89
CA GLY A 268 2.33 -3.06 -3.89
C GLY A 268 1.54 -2.62 -2.65
N ASP A 269 1.82 -1.40 -2.16
CA ASP A 269 1.11 -0.82 -1.01
C ASP A 269 -0.39 -0.69 -1.28
N VAL A 270 -0.75 -0.17 -2.46
CA VAL A 270 -2.15 -0.05 -2.90
C VAL A 270 -2.81 -1.44 -3.03
N PHE A 271 -2.07 -2.43 -3.55
CA PHE A 271 -2.55 -3.80 -3.63
C PHE A 271 -2.83 -4.37 -2.23
N GLY A 272 -1.89 -4.22 -1.30
CA GLY A 272 -2.02 -4.67 0.09
C GLY A 272 -3.21 -4.02 0.81
N ALA A 273 -3.38 -2.70 0.65
CA ALA A 273 -4.52 -1.97 1.19
C ALA A 273 -5.87 -2.52 0.67
N ALA A 274 -5.96 -2.77 -0.64
CA ALA A 274 -7.17 -3.28 -1.27
C ALA A 274 -7.46 -4.75 -0.87
N MET A 275 -6.44 -5.60 -0.74
CA MET A 275 -6.57 -6.95 -0.20
C MET A 275 -7.08 -6.94 1.23
N THR A 276 -6.57 -6.04 2.06
CA THR A 276 -7.01 -5.85 3.45
C THR A 276 -8.48 -5.45 3.50
N LEU A 277 -8.90 -4.44 2.72
CA LEU A 277 -10.30 -4.06 2.64
C LEU A 277 -11.18 -5.24 2.25
N GLY A 278 -10.87 -5.92 1.15
CA GLY A 278 -11.67 -7.06 0.68
C GLY A 278 -11.75 -8.20 1.68
N THR A 279 -10.70 -8.41 2.50
CA THR A 279 -10.69 -9.38 3.58
C THR A 279 -11.62 -8.95 4.73
N LEU A 280 -11.51 -7.69 5.19
CA LEU A 280 -12.37 -7.15 6.24
C LEU A 280 -13.85 -7.08 5.83
N ALA A 281 -14.11 -6.89 4.54
CA ALA A 281 -15.46 -6.91 3.96
C ALA A 281 -15.99 -8.33 3.70
N GLY A 282 -15.19 -9.38 3.91
CA GLY A 282 -15.59 -10.77 3.70
C GLY A 282 -15.81 -11.17 2.24
N TRP A 283 -15.17 -10.48 1.29
CA TRP A 283 -15.32 -10.79 -0.13
C TRP A 283 -14.68 -12.14 -0.50
N PRO A 284 -15.21 -12.87 -1.50
CA PRO A 284 -14.55 -14.06 -2.06
C PRO A 284 -13.11 -13.76 -2.50
N LEU A 285 -12.19 -14.71 -2.34
CA LEU A 285 -10.76 -14.52 -2.62
C LEU A 285 -10.48 -13.92 -4.01
N ARG A 286 -11.18 -14.45 -5.03
CA ARG A 286 -11.05 -13.96 -6.41
C ARG A 286 -11.47 -12.50 -6.57
N GLN A 287 -12.47 -12.03 -5.84
CA GLN A 287 -12.90 -10.62 -5.87
C GLN A 287 -11.90 -9.74 -5.17
N ARG A 288 -11.36 -10.16 -3.99
CA ARG A 288 -10.28 -9.44 -3.30
C ARG A 288 -9.09 -9.22 -4.22
N LEU A 289 -8.64 -10.30 -4.87
CA LEU A 289 -7.49 -10.27 -5.78
C LEU A 289 -7.75 -9.40 -7.02
N ALA A 290 -8.94 -9.47 -7.60
CA ALA A 290 -9.34 -8.63 -8.73
C ALA A 290 -9.40 -7.15 -8.34
N PHE A 291 -9.99 -6.83 -7.19
CA PHE A 291 -10.08 -5.46 -6.69
C PHE A 291 -8.69 -4.88 -6.41
N ALA A 292 -7.81 -5.65 -5.77
CA ALA A 292 -6.44 -5.24 -5.51
C ALA A 292 -5.66 -4.98 -6.82
N ALA A 293 -5.81 -5.85 -7.82
CA ALA A 293 -5.22 -5.65 -9.14
C ALA A 293 -5.77 -4.40 -9.87
N LEU A 294 -7.05 -4.07 -9.69
CA LEU A 294 -7.63 -2.83 -10.22
C LEU A 294 -7.04 -1.61 -9.53
N CYS A 295 -7.00 -1.59 -8.21
CA CYS A 295 -6.47 -0.45 -7.46
C CYS A 295 -5.00 -0.18 -7.82
N SER A 296 -4.16 -1.23 -7.91
CA SER A 296 -2.77 -1.09 -8.38
C SER A 296 -2.69 -0.60 -9.82
N ALA A 297 -3.57 -1.08 -10.71
CA ALA A 297 -3.59 -0.64 -12.10
C ALA A 297 -4.01 0.83 -12.26
N LEU A 298 -4.84 1.34 -11.36
CA LEU A 298 -5.17 2.77 -11.32
C LEU A 298 -3.98 3.58 -10.80
N ALA A 299 -3.32 3.11 -9.74
CA ALA A 299 -2.18 3.80 -9.14
C ALA A 299 -1.00 3.96 -10.10
N VAL A 300 -0.63 2.91 -10.85
CA VAL A 300 0.54 2.97 -11.76
C VAL A 300 0.37 3.92 -12.95
N GLN A 301 -0.80 4.49 -13.16
CA GLN A 301 -1.07 5.48 -14.21
C GLN A 301 -0.79 6.91 -13.76
N GLU A 302 -0.44 7.09 -12.48
CA GLU A 302 -0.15 8.39 -11.88
C GLU A 302 1.27 8.39 -11.29
N PHE A 303 1.83 9.58 -11.06
CA PHE A 303 3.07 9.76 -10.32
C PHE A 303 2.78 10.00 -8.83
N GLY A 304 3.71 9.58 -7.97
CA GLY A 304 3.75 10.08 -6.61
C GLY A 304 3.22 9.15 -5.54
N GLY A 305 3.64 7.89 -5.55
CA GLY A 305 3.49 6.97 -4.42
C GLY A 305 2.14 7.06 -3.69
N SER A 306 2.12 7.69 -2.52
CA SER A 306 0.92 7.81 -1.71
C SER A 306 -0.23 8.56 -2.41
N LEU A 307 0.10 9.58 -3.20
CA LEU A 307 -0.91 10.43 -3.82
C LEU A 307 -1.51 9.80 -5.08
N ALA A 308 -0.84 8.83 -5.66
CA ALA A 308 -1.35 8.02 -6.77
C ALA A 308 -2.39 6.97 -6.34
N ALA A 309 -2.49 6.67 -5.04
CA ALA A 309 -3.46 5.69 -4.53
C ALA A 309 -4.90 6.12 -4.91
N PRO A 310 -5.67 5.23 -5.58
CA PRO A 310 -7.03 5.55 -5.98
C PRO A 310 -7.97 5.60 -4.79
N GLY A 311 -8.98 6.46 -4.88
CA GLY A 311 -10.15 6.41 -4.02
C GLY A 311 -11.36 5.80 -4.73
N TRP A 312 -12.48 5.72 -4.02
CA TRP A 312 -13.73 5.18 -4.57
C TRP A 312 -14.26 5.95 -5.78
N GLY A 313 -13.93 7.25 -5.89
CA GLY A 313 -14.27 8.05 -7.06
C GLY A 313 -13.58 7.58 -8.34
N ASP A 314 -12.29 7.23 -8.24
CA ASP A 314 -11.50 6.73 -9.37
C ASP A 314 -11.97 5.34 -9.79
N ILE A 315 -12.27 4.47 -8.81
CA ILE A 315 -12.81 3.13 -9.01
C ILE A 315 -14.18 3.20 -9.68
N ALA A 316 -15.06 4.09 -9.20
CA ALA A 316 -16.39 4.30 -9.78
C ALA A 316 -16.31 4.80 -11.23
N ASP A 317 -15.48 5.80 -11.50
CA ASP A 317 -15.30 6.33 -12.86
C ASP A 317 -14.74 5.27 -13.81
N TRP A 318 -13.78 4.44 -13.34
CA TRP A 318 -13.25 3.35 -14.13
C TRP A 318 -14.33 2.30 -14.44
N TRP A 319 -15.12 1.90 -13.44
CA TRP A 319 -16.20 0.92 -13.60
C TRP A 319 -17.28 1.44 -14.55
N HIS A 320 -17.74 2.68 -14.40
CA HIS A 320 -18.73 3.29 -15.27
C HIS A 320 -18.24 3.37 -16.72
N ARG A 321 -17.00 3.80 -16.95
CA ARG A 321 -16.41 3.80 -18.30
C ARG A 321 -16.36 2.39 -18.92
N LEU A 322 -15.97 1.37 -18.14
CA LEU A 322 -15.92 0.00 -18.60
C LEU A 322 -17.31 -0.55 -18.90
N ARG A 323 -18.30 -0.29 -18.04
CA ARG A 323 -19.69 -0.71 -18.19
C ARG A 323 -20.33 -0.12 -19.41
N ASP A 324 -20.15 1.19 -19.62
CA ASP A 324 -20.81 1.95 -20.69
C ASP A 324 -20.05 1.88 -22.03
N CYS A 325 -18.85 1.30 -22.02
CA CYS A 325 -18.08 1.08 -23.24
C CYS A 325 -18.79 0.07 -24.15
N GLY A 326 -19.27 0.54 -25.30
CA GLY A 326 -19.95 -0.30 -26.32
C GLY A 326 -19.07 -1.31 -27.06
N SER A 327 -17.81 -1.50 -26.62
CA SER A 327 -16.84 -2.38 -27.27
C SER A 327 -17.26 -3.84 -27.21
N SER A 328 -17.30 -4.48 -28.37
CA SER A 328 -17.52 -5.93 -28.54
C SER A 328 -16.21 -6.75 -28.43
N ASN A 329 -15.08 -6.11 -28.12
CA ASN A 329 -13.79 -6.74 -27.96
C ASN A 329 -13.83 -7.84 -26.89
N ALA A 330 -13.20 -8.98 -27.15
CA ALA A 330 -13.15 -10.12 -26.24
C ALA A 330 -12.49 -9.77 -24.89
N TYR A 331 -11.46 -8.95 -24.91
CA TYR A 331 -10.78 -8.45 -23.71
C TYR A 331 -11.75 -7.64 -22.84
N HIS A 332 -12.42 -6.62 -23.39
CA HIS A 332 -13.37 -5.79 -22.64
C HIS A 332 -14.52 -6.62 -22.04
N ARG A 333 -15.03 -7.63 -22.77
CA ARG A 333 -16.04 -8.54 -22.21
C ARG A 333 -15.51 -9.36 -21.04
N ALA A 334 -14.26 -9.85 -21.13
CA ALA A 334 -13.63 -10.61 -20.06
C ALA A 334 -13.39 -9.76 -18.82
N VAL A 335 -12.89 -8.53 -19.01
CA VAL A 335 -12.67 -7.57 -17.92
C VAL A 335 -14.01 -7.18 -17.27
N ARG A 336 -15.03 -6.83 -18.05
CA ARG A 336 -16.37 -6.50 -17.50
C ARG A 336 -16.94 -7.66 -16.66
N ARG A 337 -16.78 -8.89 -17.09
CA ARG A 337 -17.25 -10.07 -16.35
C ARG A 337 -16.46 -10.25 -15.05
N ARG A 338 -15.14 -10.03 -15.08
CA ARG A 338 -14.27 -10.13 -13.89
C ARG A 338 -14.66 -9.14 -12.82
N TYR A 339 -15.02 -7.92 -13.21
CA TYR A 339 -15.30 -6.79 -12.32
C TYR A 339 -16.79 -6.52 -12.13
N SER A 340 -17.69 -7.43 -12.57
CA SER A 340 -19.14 -7.24 -12.43
C SER A 340 -19.61 -7.07 -10.98
N PHE A 341 -18.88 -7.59 -10.00
CA PHE A 341 -19.17 -7.41 -8.58
C PHE A 341 -19.08 -5.95 -8.13
N LEU A 342 -18.39 -5.10 -8.87
CA LEU A 342 -18.30 -3.66 -8.55
C LEU A 342 -19.66 -2.95 -8.66
N GLU A 343 -20.61 -3.52 -9.39
CA GLU A 343 -21.98 -2.97 -9.43
C GLU A 343 -22.64 -2.93 -8.05
N ASP A 344 -22.27 -3.88 -7.18
CA ASP A 344 -22.85 -4.02 -5.83
C ASP A 344 -22.03 -3.25 -4.76
N VAL A 345 -20.77 -2.88 -5.05
CA VAL A 345 -19.87 -2.29 -4.05
C VAL A 345 -19.47 -0.86 -4.32
N VAL A 346 -19.57 -0.40 -5.57
CA VAL A 346 -19.25 0.99 -5.92
C VAL A 346 -20.38 1.91 -5.41
N PRO A 347 -20.04 2.97 -4.65
CA PRO A 347 -21.06 3.86 -4.11
C PRO A 347 -21.76 4.66 -5.21
N ASP A 348 -23.08 4.72 -5.12
CA ASP A 348 -23.90 5.64 -5.93
C ASP A 348 -23.96 7.02 -5.26
N LEU A 349 -22.82 7.70 -5.21
CA LEU A 349 -22.69 9.01 -4.57
C LEU A 349 -22.46 10.12 -5.60
N PRO A 350 -23.06 11.30 -5.40
CA PRO A 350 -22.77 12.45 -6.23
C PRO A 350 -21.27 12.79 -6.17
N GLY A 351 -20.68 13.16 -7.30
CA GLY A 351 -19.25 13.26 -7.57
C GLY A 351 -18.36 14.11 -6.62
N GLY A 352 -18.90 14.69 -5.55
CA GLY A 352 -18.15 15.39 -4.51
C GLY A 352 -18.04 14.62 -3.18
N GLY A 353 -18.69 13.45 -3.05
CA GLY A 353 -18.74 12.69 -1.80
C GLY A 353 -17.75 11.52 -1.71
N VAL A 354 -16.95 11.27 -2.74
CA VAL A 354 -16.00 10.16 -2.79
C VAL A 354 -14.58 10.67 -3.01
N ARG A 355 -13.64 10.04 -2.33
CA ARG A 355 -12.21 10.37 -2.49
C ARG A 355 -11.69 9.96 -3.85
N ARG A 356 -10.74 10.72 -4.34
CA ARG A 356 -10.02 10.50 -5.60
C ARG A 356 -8.53 10.66 -5.37
N ALA A 357 -7.73 10.08 -6.25
CA ALA A 357 -6.31 10.37 -6.32
C ALA A 357 -6.11 11.88 -6.51
N ALA A 358 -5.18 12.46 -5.77
CA ALA A 358 -4.83 13.85 -5.94
C ALA A 358 -3.83 13.98 -7.09
N ALA A 359 -4.06 14.91 -8.01
CA ALA A 359 -3.02 15.31 -8.96
C ALA A 359 -1.94 16.06 -8.19
N THR A 360 -0.75 15.52 -8.14
CA THR A 360 0.28 15.98 -7.21
C THR A 360 1.56 16.42 -7.88
N ILE A 361 1.72 16.11 -9.16
CA ILE A 361 2.88 16.51 -9.93
C ILE A 361 2.47 17.58 -10.91
N ALA A 362 2.90 18.82 -10.66
CA ALA A 362 2.76 19.90 -11.60
C ALA A 362 3.61 19.63 -12.85
N ARG A 363 3.01 19.74 -14.02
CA ARG A 363 3.66 19.55 -15.32
C ARG A 363 3.58 20.87 -16.11
N TRP A 364 4.50 21.07 -17.04
CA TRP A 364 4.45 22.21 -17.96
C TRP A 364 3.15 22.23 -18.78
N SER A 365 2.59 21.06 -19.07
CA SER A 365 1.32 20.91 -19.79
C SER A 365 0.08 21.31 -18.98
N ASP A 366 0.23 21.56 -17.69
CA ASP A 366 -0.87 21.91 -16.79
C ASP A 366 -1.06 23.45 -16.67
N ALA A 367 -0.20 24.24 -17.36
CA ALA A 367 -0.20 25.70 -17.34
C ALA A 367 -1.11 26.31 -18.40
#